data_616ca2dc08eecc944ccb336453abe452
#
_entry.id   616ca2dc08eecc944ccb336453abe452
#
_cell.length_a   1.000
_cell.length_b   1.000
_cell.length_c   1.000
_cell.angle_alpha   90.00
_cell.angle_beta   90.00
_cell.angle_gamma   90.00
#
_symmetry.space_group_name_H-M   'P 1'
#
loop_
_entity.id
_entity.type
_entity.pdbx_description
1 polymer ?
#
loop_
_entity_poly.entity_id
_entity_poly.type
_entity_poly.pdbx_seq_one_letter_code
_entity_poly.pdbx_strand_id
1 'polypeptide(L)'
;MSRVISPVLRRLDVTNRSGTWNQSERRHHSRAGERPQRSLLIRVEIHHTSGRTEQHRDDTVATGDSPGNAVVAIHVQHVHTTHSFRNSPPFGRVSQSTDTFLVPHPTREVYSHGHHNSVLRSHRWRTAENSAAYLLPRLKPADRVLDVGIGPGTITIDLAGRLPAGSVVGVDFASAAVAATQELANARSVRNLRLLVGDVYRLGFSDASFDVVHAHQLLQHLADPVAALRELRRVCVSGGLVAVRDADYAAMTWHPSSTALTRWLALYHEVARSNGGEPDAGRRLLSWAHAAGFSAVDSSASAWCFATPADLAWWSDTWAERLSQSAFARQAVERGLSEPRELAQLAEGWRRWAELPSAWFAVLHGEILCSC
;
A
#
# COMPACT_ATOMS: atom_id res chain seq x y z
N MET A 1 -43.84 21.17 15.56
CA MET A 1 -44.49 20.01 14.90
C MET A 1 -43.42 19.31 14.06
N SER A 2 -42.86 18.25 14.62
CA SER A 2 -41.78 17.47 14.04
C SER A 2 -42.32 16.48 13.01
N ARG A 3 -41.83 16.50 11.79
CA ARG A 3 -42.07 15.40 10.84
C ARG A 3 -40.78 14.60 10.72
N VAL A 4 -40.85 13.37 11.17
CA VAL A 4 -39.87 12.31 10.99
C VAL A 4 -39.97 11.80 9.57
N ILE A 5 -38.85 11.86 8.79
CA ILE A 5 -38.74 11.23 7.49
C ILE A 5 -38.04 9.88 7.70
N SER A 6 -38.79 8.81 7.45
CA SER A 6 -38.32 7.44 7.49
C SER A 6 -37.64 7.07 6.15
N PRO A 7 -36.46 6.46 6.12
CA PRO A 7 -35.87 5.98 4.87
C PRO A 7 -36.47 4.62 4.49
N VAL A 8 -36.99 4.53 3.26
CA VAL A 8 -37.47 3.28 2.65
C VAL A 8 -36.27 2.43 2.24
N LEU A 9 -35.99 1.40 3.00
CA LEU A 9 -35.08 0.31 2.61
C LEU A 9 -35.77 -0.54 1.51
N ARG A 10 -35.31 -0.44 0.27
CA ARG A 10 -35.64 -1.43 -0.77
C ARG A 10 -34.71 -2.63 -0.61
N ARG A 11 -35.30 -3.80 -0.40
CA ARG A 11 -34.62 -5.10 -0.46
C ARG A 11 -34.09 -5.34 -1.86
N LEU A 12 -32.82 -5.67 -1.95
CA LEU A 12 -32.22 -6.25 -3.15
C LEU A 12 -32.38 -7.77 -3.05
N ASP A 13 -33.23 -8.35 -3.91
CA ASP A 13 -33.32 -9.80 -4.08
C ASP A 13 -32.15 -10.28 -4.95
N VAL A 14 -31.22 -11.00 -4.32
CA VAL A 14 -30.16 -11.71 -5.02
C VAL A 14 -30.64 -13.13 -5.30
N THR A 15 -31.10 -13.39 -6.54
CA THR A 15 -31.42 -14.76 -6.97
C THR A 15 -30.13 -15.52 -7.26
N ASN A 16 -29.81 -16.45 -6.37
CA ASN A 16 -28.71 -17.41 -6.54
C ASN A 16 -29.20 -18.55 -7.43
N ARG A 17 -28.79 -18.60 -8.70
CA ARG A 17 -28.99 -19.80 -9.53
C ARG A 17 -27.83 -20.76 -9.27
N SER A 18 -28.04 -21.73 -8.39
CA SER A 18 -27.17 -22.88 -8.21
C SER A 18 -27.34 -23.86 -9.38
N GLY A 19 -26.31 -23.96 -10.23
CA GLY A 19 -26.15 -25.07 -11.15
C GLY A 19 -25.69 -26.33 -10.40
N THR A 20 -26.48 -27.38 -10.48
CA THR A 20 -26.19 -28.71 -9.94
C THR A 20 -25.00 -29.34 -10.65
N TRP A 21 -23.97 -29.70 -9.90
CA TRP A 21 -22.90 -30.62 -10.34
C TRP A 21 -23.07 -31.98 -9.67
N ASN A 22 -23.13 -32.98 -10.53
CA ASN A 22 -23.29 -34.39 -10.19
C ASN A 22 -22.02 -34.98 -9.58
N GLN A 23 -22.15 -35.67 -8.43
CA GLN A 23 -21.07 -36.42 -7.81
C GLN A 23 -20.93 -37.79 -8.48
N SER A 24 -19.77 -38.11 -9.01
CA SER A 24 -19.32 -39.51 -9.07
C SER A 24 -17.78 -39.58 -9.01
N GLU A 25 -17.29 -40.27 -7.99
CA GLU A 25 -16.05 -41.06 -7.92
C GLU A 25 -14.68 -40.39 -8.12
N ARG A 26 -13.71 -40.42 -7.22
CA ARG A 26 -13.04 -41.51 -6.48
C ARG A 26 -12.00 -40.97 -5.51
N ARG A 27 -11.78 -41.71 -4.48
CA ARG A 27 -10.72 -41.54 -3.46
C ARG A 27 -9.32 -41.60 -4.09
N HIS A 28 -8.38 -40.71 -3.66
CA HIS A 28 -7.02 -41.14 -3.25
C HIS A 28 -6.35 -40.06 -2.39
N HIS A 29 -5.54 -40.55 -1.48
CA HIS A 29 -4.80 -39.86 -0.41
C HIS A 29 -3.93 -38.70 -0.85
N SER A 30 -3.88 -37.64 -0.05
CA SER A 30 -2.74 -37.20 0.76
C SER A 30 -2.32 -35.75 0.64
N ARG A 31 -1.87 -35.23 1.73
CA ARG A 31 -1.04 -34.08 2.04
C ARG A 31 -1.72 -32.71 2.03
N ALA A 32 -1.71 -32.15 3.24
CA ALA A 32 -2.01 -30.76 3.56
C ALA A 32 -1.25 -29.80 2.65
N GLY A 33 -1.97 -29.14 1.77
CA GLY A 33 -1.52 -28.00 0.98
C GLY A 33 -2.25 -26.76 1.48
N GLU A 34 -1.50 -25.77 1.91
CA GLU A 34 -1.99 -24.45 2.28
C GLU A 34 -2.85 -23.87 1.14
N ARG A 35 -4.09 -23.51 1.46
CA ARG A 35 -4.97 -22.82 0.51
C ARG A 35 -4.57 -21.34 0.50
N PRO A 36 -4.42 -20.70 -0.68
CA PRO A 36 -4.20 -19.27 -0.74
C PRO A 36 -5.43 -18.53 -0.19
N GLN A 37 -5.22 -17.66 0.78
CA GLN A 37 -6.22 -16.75 1.31
C GLN A 37 -6.66 -15.78 0.21
N ARG A 38 -7.98 -15.72 -0.04
CA ARG A 38 -8.58 -14.76 -0.99
C ARG A 38 -8.87 -13.47 -0.23
N SER A 39 -8.08 -12.45 -0.45
CA SER A 39 -8.40 -11.09 0.00
C SER A 39 -9.41 -10.46 -0.95
N LEU A 40 -10.52 -9.94 -0.41
CA LEU A 40 -11.50 -9.17 -1.18
C LEU A 40 -11.04 -7.70 -1.19
N LEU A 41 -10.67 -7.20 -2.36
CA LEU A 41 -10.41 -5.77 -2.59
C LEU A 41 -11.71 -5.09 -3.02
N ILE A 42 -12.17 -4.13 -2.25
CA ILE A 42 -13.29 -3.26 -2.61
C ILE A 42 -12.72 -1.91 -3.01
N ARG A 43 -12.86 -1.57 -4.29
CA ARG A 43 -12.52 -0.24 -4.83
C ARG A 43 -13.80 0.57 -4.97
N VAL A 44 -13.84 1.75 -4.37
CA VAL A 44 -14.93 2.70 -4.48
C VAL A 44 -14.46 3.87 -5.35
N GLU A 45 -15.04 4.04 -6.53
CA GLU A 45 -14.80 5.18 -7.40
C GLU A 45 -15.96 6.16 -7.26
N ILE A 46 -15.66 7.41 -6.90
CA ILE A 46 -16.64 8.49 -6.79
C ILE A 46 -16.45 9.40 -8.00
N HIS A 47 -17.38 9.37 -8.93
CA HIS A 47 -17.42 10.29 -10.07
C HIS A 47 -18.24 11.51 -9.73
N HIS A 48 -17.62 12.69 -9.73
CA HIS A 48 -18.31 13.96 -9.73
C HIS A 48 -18.67 14.36 -11.17
N THR A 49 -19.95 14.29 -11.52
CA THR A 49 -20.44 14.86 -12.77
C THR A 49 -20.74 16.35 -12.56
N SER A 50 -19.86 17.23 -13.03
CA SER A 50 -20.17 18.65 -13.17
C SER A 50 -21.07 18.84 -14.38
N GLY A 51 -22.38 19.04 -14.14
CA GLY A 51 -23.30 19.46 -15.19
C GLY A 51 -23.01 20.89 -15.64
N ARG A 52 -22.64 21.07 -16.90
CA ARG A 52 -22.71 22.38 -17.57
C ARG A 52 -24.19 22.72 -17.75
N THR A 53 -24.66 23.77 -17.10
CA THR A 53 -25.93 24.43 -17.42
C THR A 53 -25.65 25.59 -18.34
N GLU A 54 -26.23 25.53 -19.54
CA GLU A 54 -26.37 26.69 -20.42
C GLU A 54 -27.32 27.71 -19.79
N GLN A 55 -26.92 28.98 -19.82
CA GLN A 55 -27.70 30.12 -19.34
C GLN A 55 -28.84 30.41 -20.33
N HIS A 56 -30.10 30.32 -19.89
CA HIS A 56 -31.16 31.17 -20.34
C HIS A 56 -31.68 32.00 -19.15
N ARG A 57 -31.70 33.31 -19.35
CA ARG A 57 -32.29 34.30 -18.43
C ARG A 57 -33.78 34.10 -18.36
N ASP A 58 -34.34 34.02 -17.16
CA ASP A 58 -35.46 34.88 -16.76
C ASP A 58 -35.63 34.84 -15.23
N ASP A 59 -36.03 35.99 -14.70
CA ASP A 59 -36.15 36.29 -13.28
C ASP A 59 -37.20 35.47 -12.57
N THR A 60 -36.89 34.96 -11.39
CA THR A 60 -37.68 35.11 -10.13
C THR A 60 -37.02 34.33 -8.97
N VAL A 61 -37.11 34.93 -7.80
CA VAL A 61 -36.60 34.51 -6.49
C VAL A 61 -37.22 33.18 -6.03
N ALA A 62 -36.39 32.18 -5.62
CA ALA A 62 -36.70 31.26 -4.53
C ALA A 62 -35.47 30.52 -4.03
N THR A 63 -35.25 30.61 -2.74
CA THR A 63 -34.27 29.89 -1.92
C THR A 63 -34.57 28.39 -1.86
N GLY A 64 -33.55 27.54 -2.00
CA GLY A 64 -33.68 26.10 -1.76
C GLY A 64 -32.40 25.31 -2.05
N ASP A 65 -31.59 25.07 -1.02
CA ASP A 65 -30.49 24.10 -1.05
C ASP A 65 -31.02 22.68 -1.32
N SER A 66 -30.47 22.02 -2.32
CA SER A 66 -30.64 20.59 -2.50
C SER A 66 -29.26 19.92 -2.73
N PRO A 67 -28.92 18.90 -1.93
CA PRO A 67 -27.67 18.18 -2.12
C PRO A 67 -27.76 17.25 -3.34
N GLY A 68 -26.73 17.29 -4.20
CA GLY A 68 -26.61 16.45 -5.37
C GLY A 68 -26.51 14.96 -5.01
N ASN A 69 -27.25 14.13 -5.74
CA ASN A 69 -27.23 12.67 -5.62
C ASN A 69 -25.89 12.11 -6.12
N ALA A 70 -25.16 11.43 -5.23
CA ALA A 70 -24.00 10.63 -5.60
C ALA A 70 -24.48 9.22 -6.01
N VAL A 71 -24.14 8.78 -7.21
CA VAL A 71 -24.38 7.40 -7.67
C VAL A 71 -23.11 6.60 -7.38
N VAL A 72 -23.24 5.56 -6.55
CA VAL A 72 -22.15 4.62 -6.24
C VAL A 72 -22.28 3.41 -7.18
N ALA A 73 -21.31 3.22 -8.08
CA ALA A 73 -21.22 2.03 -8.93
C ALA A 73 -20.16 1.06 -8.35
N ILE A 74 -20.55 -0.19 -8.12
CA ILE A 74 -19.65 -1.26 -7.65
C ILE A 74 -19.34 -2.17 -8.83
N HIS A 75 -18.05 -2.26 -9.22
CA HIS A 75 -17.59 -3.16 -10.27
C HIS A 75 -16.82 -4.33 -9.67
N VAL A 76 -17.21 -5.56 -10.01
CA VAL A 76 -16.53 -6.79 -9.59
C VAL A 76 -15.92 -7.45 -10.83
N GLN A 77 -14.59 -7.56 -10.88
CA GLN A 77 -13.90 -8.27 -11.96
C GLN A 77 -13.38 -9.63 -11.50
N HIS A 78 -13.65 -10.66 -12.29
CA HIS A 78 -13.05 -11.99 -12.18
C HIS A 78 -11.96 -12.14 -13.24
N VAL A 79 -10.75 -12.53 -12.80
CA VAL A 79 -9.62 -12.76 -13.71
C VAL A 79 -9.29 -14.26 -13.75
N HIS A 80 -9.31 -14.85 -14.94
CA HIS A 80 -8.80 -16.20 -15.22
C HIS A 80 -7.45 -16.10 -15.92
N THR A 81 -6.47 -16.85 -15.43
CA THR A 81 -5.10 -16.86 -15.98
C THR A 81 -4.78 -18.21 -16.65
N THR A 82 -4.32 -18.18 -17.88
CA THR A 82 -3.67 -19.31 -18.57
C THR A 82 -2.28 -18.90 -19.02
N HIS A 83 -1.27 -19.78 -18.78
CA HIS A 83 0.14 -19.52 -19.08
C HIS A 83 0.60 -20.17 -20.39
N SER A 84 1.47 -19.47 -21.11
CA SER A 84 2.33 -20.04 -22.15
C SER A 84 3.67 -19.29 -22.20
N PHE A 85 4.79 -20.00 -22.12
CA PHE A 85 6.17 -19.46 -22.16
C PHE A 85 6.81 -19.63 -23.53
N ARG A 86 7.55 -18.63 -24.03
CA ARG A 86 8.68 -18.78 -24.98
C ARG A 86 9.75 -17.69 -24.85
N ASN A 87 10.98 -18.09 -25.11
CA ASN A 87 12.29 -17.48 -24.88
C ASN A 87 12.55 -16.07 -25.47
N SER A 88 13.34 -15.26 -24.75
CA SER A 88 13.94 -13.98 -25.21
C SER A 88 15.42 -13.85 -24.78
N PRO A 89 16.27 -13.09 -25.50
CA PRO A 89 17.73 -13.10 -25.44
C PRO A 89 18.34 -12.20 -24.34
N PRO A 90 19.66 -12.33 -24.05
CA PRO A 90 20.28 -11.73 -22.87
C PRO A 90 20.75 -10.29 -23.04
N PHE A 91 20.86 -9.61 -21.93
CA PHE A 91 21.30 -8.23 -21.71
C PHE A 91 22.65 -7.87 -22.36
N GLY A 92 22.72 -6.68 -22.96
CA GLY A 92 23.96 -6.02 -23.35
C GLY A 92 24.80 -5.60 -22.14
N ARG A 93 26.12 -5.73 -22.23
CA ARG A 93 27.07 -5.32 -21.18
C ARG A 93 27.02 -3.82 -20.97
N VAL A 94 26.67 -3.39 -19.78
CA VAL A 94 26.85 -2.03 -19.28
C VAL A 94 28.14 -2.01 -18.46
N SER A 95 29.07 -1.11 -18.81
CA SER A 95 30.33 -0.89 -18.14
C SER A 95 30.13 -0.53 -16.67
N GLN A 96 30.79 -1.28 -15.78
CA GLN A 96 30.83 -0.95 -14.34
C GLN A 96 31.82 0.21 -14.15
N SER A 97 31.37 1.39 -13.84
CA SER A 97 32.19 2.41 -13.18
C SER A 97 31.89 2.35 -11.68
N THR A 98 32.85 1.82 -10.95
CA THR A 98 32.86 1.78 -9.48
C THR A 98 33.46 3.08 -8.96
N ASP A 99 32.67 4.14 -8.89
CA ASP A 99 32.98 5.29 -8.04
C ASP A 99 31.68 6.01 -7.69
N THR A 100 31.01 5.51 -6.65
CA THR A 100 29.87 6.22 -6.05
C THR A 100 30.33 6.80 -4.73
N PHE A 101 30.77 8.05 -4.76
CA PHE A 101 30.93 8.84 -3.53
C PHE A 101 29.53 9.12 -2.96
N LEU A 102 29.14 8.34 -1.95
CA LEU A 102 27.99 8.62 -1.11
C LEU A 102 28.28 9.88 -0.30
N VAL A 103 27.76 11.03 -0.71
CA VAL A 103 27.62 12.18 0.17
C VAL A 103 26.37 11.93 1.00
N PRO A 104 26.47 11.70 2.32
CA PRO A 104 25.29 11.45 3.16
C PRO A 104 24.40 12.70 3.15
N HIS A 105 23.09 12.53 2.98
CA HIS A 105 22.12 13.56 3.30
C HIS A 105 22.26 13.90 4.80
N PRO A 106 22.24 15.19 5.23
CA PRO A 106 22.58 15.60 6.60
C PRO A 106 21.62 15.10 7.69
N THR A 107 20.49 14.54 7.33
CA THR A 107 19.56 13.92 8.30
C THR A 107 19.46 12.42 8.04
N ARG A 108 20.13 11.63 8.90
CA ARG A 108 19.96 10.17 8.90
C ARG A 108 18.53 9.86 9.34
N GLU A 109 17.69 9.46 8.42
CA GLU A 109 16.32 9.07 8.71
C GLU A 109 16.26 7.88 9.67
N VAL A 110 15.36 7.97 10.66
CA VAL A 110 15.16 6.93 11.65
C VAL A 110 13.89 6.18 11.30
N TYR A 111 14.04 4.95 10.79
CA TYR A 111 12.91 4.11 10.48
C TYR A 111 12.16 3.69 11.75
N SER A 112 10.92 4.13 11.91
CA SER A 112 10.14 3.97 13.14
C SER A 112 9.88 2.52 13.51
N HIS A 113 9.68 1.63 12.54
CA HIS A 113 9.42 0.21 12.81
C HIS A 113 10.69 -0.62 13.04
N GLY A 114 11.84 -0.23 12.45
CA GLY A 114 13.04 -1.06 12.42
C GLY A 114 12.86 -2.33 11.57
N HIS A 115 13.78 -3.30 11.74
CA HIS A 115 13.82 -4.54 10.93
C HIS A 115 13.51 -5.79 11.79
N HIS A 116 12.71 -5.66 12.84
CA HIS A 116 12.30 -6.79 13.67
C HIS A 116 11.43 -7.78 12.87
N ASN A 117 11.45 -9.06 13.24
CA ASN A 117 10.70 -10.12 12.56
C ASN A 117 9.20 -9.84 12.43
N SER A 118 8.57 -9.18 13.42
CA SER A 118 7.17 -8.78 13.34
C SER A 118 6.90 -7.77 12.22
N VAL A 119 7.85 -6.86 11.97
CA VAL A 119 7.78 -5.89 10.87
C VAL A 119 7.93 -6.62 9.53
N LEU A 120 8.97 -7.45 9.40
CA LEU A 120 9.23 -8.24 8.19
C LEU A 120 8.08 -9.19 7.85
N ARG A 121 7.41 -9.80 8.86
CA ARG A 121 6.25 -10.68 8.68
C ARG A 121 5.08 -9.94 8.01
N SER A 122 4.74 -8.75 8.48
CA SER A 122 3.68 -7.95 7.88
C SER A 122 4.05 -7.43 6.49
N HIS A 123 5.34 -7.17 6.24
CA HIS A 123 5.79 -6.77 4.92
C HIS A 123 5.78 -7.93 3.93
N ARG A 124 6.10 -9.16 4.36
CA ARG A 124 6.03 -10.38 3.52
C ARG A 124 4.61 -10.77 3.11
N TRP A 125 3.60 -10.31 3.85
CA TRP A 125 2.19 -10.50 3.50
C TRP A 125 1.76 -9.64 2.30
N ARG A 126 2.50 -8.58 2.02
CA ARG A 126 2.19 -7.67 0.91
C ARG A 126 2.49 -8.33 -0.42
N THR A 127 1.56 -8.16 -1.37
CA THR A 127 1.69 -8.61 -2.75
C THR A 127 1.40 -7.45 -3.69
N ALA A 128 1.70 -7.59 -4.97
CA ALA A 128 1.32 -6.57 -5.94
C ALA A 128 -0.21 -6.40 -6.01
N GLU A 129 -0.99 -7.48 -5.77
CA GLU A 129 -2.45 -7.45 -5.77
C GLU A 129 -3.02 -6.65 -4.59
N ASN A 130 -2.48 -6.80 -3.38
CA ASN A 130 -3.05 -6.14 -2.20
C ASN A 130 -2.40 -4.78 -1.89
N SER A 131 -1.31 -4.44 -2.58
CA SER A 131 -0.53 -3.23 -2.29
C SER A 131 -0.28 -2.32 -3.49
N ALA A 132 -0.42 -2.81 -4.72
CA ALA A 132 -0.21 -2.05 -5.96
C ALA A 132 -1.33 -2.27 -6.99
N ALA A 133 -2.51 -2.76 -6.57
CA ALA A 133 -3.64 -3.05 -7.47
C ALA A 133 -4.03 -1.86 -8.35
N TYR A 134 -3.94 -0.64 -7.84
CA TYR A 134 -4.21 0.61 -8.56
C TYR A 134 -3.25 0.84 -9.74
N LEU A 135 -2.02 0.32 -9.66
CA LEU A 135 -0.99 0.41 -10.71
C LEU A 135 -1.11 -0.71 -11.75
N LEU A 136 -1.48 -1.94 -11.33
CA LEU A 136 -1.39 -3.13 -12.18
C LEU A 136 -2.04 -2.99 -13.56
N PRO A 137 -3.22 -2.35 -13.74
CA PRO A 137 -3.84 -2.16 -15.04
C PRO A 137 -3.08 -1.21 -15.99
N ARG A 138 -2.13 -0.46 -15.47
CA ARG A 138 -1.34 0.53 -16.20
C ARG A 138 0.01 -0.01 -16.69
N LEU A 139 0.44 -1.17 -16.15
CA LEU A 139 1.68 -1.82 -16.53
C LEU A 139 1.60 -2.44 -17.93
N LYS A 140 2.65 -2.24 -18.71
CA LYS A 140 2.84 -2.87 -20.01
C LYS A 140 3.90 -3.97 -19.91
N PRO A 141 3.80 -5.07 -20.65
CA PRO A 141 4.73 -6.21 -20.54
C PRO A 141 6.21 -5.89 -20.72
N ALA A 142 6.54 -4.79 -21.41
CA ALA A 142 7.92 -4.37 -21.71
C ALA A 142 8.39 -3.18 -20.85
N ASP A 143 7.63 -2.72 -19.87
CA ASP A 143 8.00 -1.57 -19.05
C ASP A 143 9.29 -1.83 -18.25
N ARG A 144 10.10 -0.78 -18.13
CA ARG A 144 11.21 -0.70 -17.18
C ARG A 144 10.65 -0.08 -15.89
N VAL A 145 10.57 -0.86 -14.85
CA VAL A 145 10.01 -0.44 -13.57
C VAL A 145 11.12 -0.21 -12.56
N LEU A 146 11.06 0.91 -11.86
CA LEU A 146 11.84 1.16 -10.64
C LEU A 146 10.90 1.02 -9.44
N ASP A 147 11.28 0.18 -8.48
CA ASP A 147 10.58 0.04 -7.20
C ASP A 147 11.49 0.55 -6.08
N VAL A 148 11.04 1.55 -5.31
CA VAL A 148 11.85 2.25 -4.32
C VAL A 148 11.29 2.01 -2.90
N GLY A 149 12.19 1.61 -1.97
CA GLY A 149 11.80 1.18 -0.64
C GLY A 149 11.24 -0.24 -0.66
N ILE A 150 11.97 -1.16 -1.31
CA ILE A 150 11.49 -2.53 -1.57
C ILE A 150 11.24 -3.37 -0.32
N GLY A 151 11.88 -3.06 0.81
CA GLY A 151 11.78 -3.86 2.03
C GLY A 151 12.12 -5.34 1.76
N PRO A 152 11.25 -6.31 2.14
CA PRO A 152 11.49 -7.74 1.88
C PRO A 152 11.26 -8.18 0.43
N GLY A 153 10.92 -7.27 -0.48
CA GLY A 153 10.88 -7.45 -1.92
C GLY A 153 9.70 -8.24 -2.50
N THR A 154 8.69 -8.55 -1.72
CA THR A 154 7.55 -9.36 -2.20
C THR A 154 6.77 -8.66 -3.32
N ILE A 155 6.51 -7.35 -3.18
CA ILE A 155 5.86 -6.53 -4.23
C ILE A 155 6.78 -6.45 -5.46
N THR A 156 8.07 -6.15 -5.25
CA THR A 156 9.08 -6.04 -6.31
C THR A 156 9.14 -7.28 -7.18
N ILE A 157 9.14 -8.46 -6.55
CA ILE A 157 9.19 -9.78 -7.22
C ILE A 157 7.89 -10.06 -7.97
N ASP A 158 6.74 -9.72 -7.38
CA ASP A 158 5.45 -9.88 -8.05
C ASP A 158 5.33 -8.92 -9.26
N LEU A 159 5.88 -7.70 -9.18
CA LEU A 159 5.98 -6.78 -10.33
C LEU A 159 6.87 -7.37 -11.43
N ALA A 160 8.04 -7.93 -11.07
CA ALA A 160 8.93 -8.58 -12.04
C ALA A 160 8.25 -9.75 -12.78
N GLY A 161 7.44 -10.54 -12.08
CA GLY A 161 6.66 -11.63 -12.68
C GLY A 161 5.58 -11.18 -13.68
N ARG A 162 5.18 -9.90 -13.65
CA ARG A 162 4.18 -9.30 -14.56
C ARG A 162 4.78 -8.66 -15.81
N LEU A 163 6.09 -8.59 -15.90
CA LEU A 163 6.83 -7.91 -16.97
C LEU A 163 7.69 -8.90 -17.78
N PRO A 164 7.08 -9.80 -18.56
CA PRO A 164 7.81 -10.87 -19.25
C PRO A 164 8.80 -10.37 -20.31
N ALA A 165 8.63 -9.17 -20.83
CA ALA A 165 9.54 -8.51 -21.77
C ALA A 165 10.19 -7.25 -21.20
N GLY A 166 9.87 -6.90 -19.94
CA GLY A 166 10.37 -5.74 -19.23
C GLY A 166 11.38 -6.12 -18.14
N SER A 167 11.68 -5.15 -17.29
CA SER A 167 12.64 -5.34 -16.19
C SER A 167 12.24 -4.53 -14.97
N VAL A 168 12.67 -4.99 -13.79
CA VAL A 168 12.52 -4.27 -12.53
C VAL A 168 13.90 -3.96 -11.95
N VAL A 169 14.06 -2.72 -11.47
CA VAL A 169 15.15 -2.35 -10.59
C VAL A 169 14.55 -2.06 -9.22
N GLY A 170 15.00 -2.76 -8.19
CA GLY A 170 14.61 -2.54 -6.81
C GLY A 170 15.68 -1.78 -6.05
N VAL A 171 15.30 -0.74 -5.31
CA VAL A 171 16.20 0.08 -4.49
C VAL A 171 15.72 0.11 -3.05
N ASP A 172 16.64 -0.08 -2.10
CA ASP A 172 16.40 0.16 -0.67
C ASP A 172 17.63 0.77 -0.03
N PHE A 173 17.42 1.59 0.99
CA PHE A 173 18.51 2.18 1.77
C PHE A 173 19.23 1.12 2.62
N ALA A 174 18.49 0.11 3.11
CA ALA A 174 19.00 -0.95 3.96
C ALA A 174 19.59 -2.10 3.11
N SER A 175 20.91 -2.30 3.19
CA SER A 175 21.58 -3.42 2.50
C SER A 175 21.02 -4.79 2.90
N ALA A 176 20.54 -4.94 4.13
CA ALA A 176 19.88 -6.16 4.61
C ALA A 176 18.57 -6.45 3.89
N ALA A 177 17.77 -5.42 3.55
CA ALA A 177 16.55 -5.57 2.76
C ALA A 177 16.86 -6.02 1.32
N VAL A 178 17.89 -5.40 0.72
CA VAL A 178 18.39 -5.78 -0.61
C VAL A 178 18.87 -7.23 -0.64
N ALA A 179 19.66 -7.66 0.36
CA ALA A 179 20.13 -9.04 0.46
C ALA A 179 18.98 -10.05 0.63
N ALA A 180 18.03 -9.78 1.53
CA ALA A 180 16.86 -10.63 1.74
C ALA A 180 15.98 -10.75 0.47
N THR A 181 15.82 -9.64 -0.28
CA THR A 181 15.10 -9.63 -1.55
C THR A 181 15.85 -10.45 -2.60
N GLN A 182 17.19 -10.39 -2.64
CA GLN A 182 18.01 -11.18 -3.57
C GLN A 182 17.86 -12.69 -3.30
N GLU A 183 17.86 -13.10 -2.04
CA GLU A 183 17.64 -14.49 -1.65
C GLU A 183 16.25 -14.97 -2.11
N LEU A 184 15.22 -14.16 -1.87
CA LEU A 184 13.85 -14.47 -2.29
C LEU A 184 13.72 -14.53 -3.83
N ALA A 185 14.36 -13.63 -4.56
CA ALA A 185 14.38 -13.62 -6.02
C ALA A 185 15.06 -14.87 -6.58
N ASN A 186 16.19 -15.28 -5.99
CA ASN A 186 16.89 -16.50 -6.35
C ASN A 186 16.01 -17.74 -6.12
N ALA A 187 15.38 -17.83 -4.95
CA ALA A 187 14.48 -18.94 -4.60
C ALA A 187 13.27 -19.06 -5.55
N ARG A 188 12.80 -17.92 -6.09
CA ARG A 188 11.69 -17.85 -7.07
C ARG A 188 12.16 -17.84 -8.53
N SER A 189 13.46 -17.96 -8.78
CA SER A 189 14.06 -17.96 -10.11
C SER A 189 13.73 -16.71 -10.95
N VAL A 190 13.57 -15.54 -10.31
CA VAL A 190 13.32 -14.26 -10.98
C VAL A 190 14.58 -13.78 -11.66
N ARG A 191 14.53 -13.49 -12.97
CA ARG A 191 15.71 -13.17 -13.78
C ARG A 191 15.75 -11.74 -14.33
N ASN A 192 14.61 -11.06 -14.38
CA ASN A 192 14.47 -9.69 -14.88
C ASN A 192 14.46 -8.64 -13.75
N LEU A 193 15.15 -8.96 -12.65
CA LEU A 193 15.25 -8.11 -11.46
C LEU A 193 16.71 -7.76 -11.17
N ARG A 194 16.98 -6.47 -10.94
CA ARG A 194 18.25 -5.95 -10.42
C ARG A 194 17.99 -5.23 -9.09
N LEU A 195 18.84 -5.47 -8.11
CA LEU A 195 18.69 -4.91 -6.76
C LEU A 195 19.90 -4.06 -6.40
N LEU A 196 19.66 -2.89 -5.80
CA LEU A 196 20.67 -1.92 -5.44
C LEU A 196 20.41 -1.32 -4.07
N VAL A 197 21.48 -1.02 -3.35
CA VAL A 197 21.43 -0.13 -2.19
C VAL A 197 21.44 1.31 -2.70
N GLY A 198 20.50 2.16 -2.23
CA GLY A 198 20.43 3.55 -2.70
C GLY A 198 19.56 4.42 -1.83
N ASP A 199 19.70 5.72 -2.02
CA ASP A 199 18.95 6.76 -1.32
C ASP A 199 17.88 7.32 -2.25
N VAL A 200 16.62 7.39 -1.78
CA VAL A 200 15.49 7.92 -2.54
C VAL A 200 15.66 9.39 -2.94
N TYR A 201 16.42 10.17 -2.17
CA TYR A 201 16.68 11.57 -2.48
C TYR A 201 17.72 11.77 -3.57
N ARG A 202 18.49 10.73 -3.88
CA ARG A 202 19.56 10.75 -4.88
C ARG A 202 19.72 9.37 -5.52
N LEU A 203 18.80 9.01 -6.37
CA LEU A 203 18.85 7.78 -7.14
C LEU A 203 19.97 7.87 -8.20
N GLY A 204 20.88 6.92 -8.20
CA GLY A 204 22.05 6.91 -9.10
C GLY A 204 21.72 6.56 -10.56
N PHE A 205 20.59 7.05 -11.07
CA PHE A 205 20.13 6.85 -12.44
C PHE A 205 20.08 8.16 -13.21
N SER A 206 20.26 8.09 -14.52
CA SER A 206 20.04 9.22 -15.42
C SER A 206 18.57 9.64 -15.42
N ASP A 207 18.30 10.88 -15.83
CA ASP A 207 16.94 11.35 -16.06
C ASP A 207 16.23 10.45 -17.08
N ALA A 208 14.91 10.29 -16.95
CA ALA A 208 14.09 9.55 -17.89
C ALA A 208 14.57 8.10 -18.15
N SER A 209 14.91 7.35 -17.09
CA SER A 209 15.42 5.99 -17.15
C SER A 209 14.34 4.91 -17.10
N PHE A 210 13.19 5.21 -16.49
CA PHE A 210 12.14 4.23 -16.19
C PHE A 210 10.78 4.64 -16.75
N ASP A 211 10.02 3.67 -17.24
CA ASP A 211 8.66 3.89 -17.75
C ASP A 211 7.65 4.00 -16.60
N VAL A 212 7.91 3.28 -15.50
CA VAL A 212 7.12 3.34 -14.26
C VAL A 212 8.06 3.40 -13.06
N VAL A 213 7.77 4.29 -12.11
CA VAL A 213 8.44 4.39 -10.82
C VAL A 213 7.40 4.13 -9.72
N HIS A 214 7.66 3.16 -8.86
CA HIS A 214 6.74 2.74 -7.79
C HIS A 214 7.36 2.92 -6.42
N ALA A 215 6.53 3.30 -5.44
CA ALA A 215 6.89 3.29 -4.03
C ALA A 215 5.66 2.92 -3.17
N HIS A 216 5.86 2.03 -2.20
CA HIS A 216 4.81 1.58 -1.30
C HIS A 216 5.19 1.74 0.17
N GLN A 217 4.41 2.56 0.91
CA GLN A 217 4.66 2.87 2.32
C GLN A 217 6.10 3.34 2.58
N LEU A 218 6.58 4.25 1.73
CA LEU A 218 7.89 4.86 1.81
C LEU A 218 7.81 6.30 2.29
N LEU A 219 6.97 7.14 1.65
CA LEU A 219 6.95 8.59 1.90
C LEU A 219 6.55 8.94 3.33
N GLN A 220 5.76 8.11 3.97
CA GLN A 220 5.37 8.25 5.39
C GLN A 220 6.57 8.24 6.37
N HIS A 221 7.72 7.74 5.94
CA HIS A 221 8.92 7.64 6.75
C HIS A 221 9.96 8.71 6.46
N LEU A 222 9.73 9.52 5.42
CA LEU A 222 10.68 10.50 4.92
C LEU A 222 10.49 11.88 5.56
N ALA A 223 11.59 12.58 5.84
CA ALA A 223 11.56 13.94 6.34
C ALA A 223 11.15 14.96 5.25
N ASP A 224 11.50 14.70 3.97
CA ASP A 224 11.09 15.51 2.82
C ASP A 224 10.49 14.66 1.70
N PRO A 225 9.20 14.24 1.83
CA PRO A 225 8.52 13.44 0.82
C PRO A 225 8.40 14.16 -0.53
N VAL A 226 8.40 15.50 -0.54
CA VAL A 226 8.32 16.29 -1.77
C VAL A 226 9.65 16.22 -2.54
N ALA A 227 10.80 16.28 -1.87
CA ALA A 227 12.10 16.08 -2.51
C ALA A 227 12.22 14.67 -3.09
N ALA A 228 11.78 13.65 -2.35
CA ALA A 228 11.73 12.28 -2.86
C ALA A 228 10.87 12.17 -4.12
N LEU A 229 9.66 12.73 -4.12
CA LEU A 229 8.78 12.74 -5.31
C LEU A 229 9.40 13.46 -6.51
N ARG A 230 10.18 14.55 -6.30
CA ARG A 230 10.92 15.20 -7.38
C ARG A 230 11.98 14.29 -7.98
N GLU A 231 12.67 13.52 -7.15
CA GLU A 231 13.67 12.55 -7.61
C GLU A 231 13.03 11.37 -8.36
N LEU A 232 11.89 10.83 -7.85
CA LEU A 232 11.11 9.82 -8.57
C LEU A 232 10.65 10.34 -9.95
N ARG A 233 10.20 11.60 -10.01
CA ARG A 233 9.82 12.25 -11.27
C ARG A 233 11.00 12.39 -12.22
N ARG A 234 12.17 12.80 -11.74
CA ARG A 234 13.37 12.98 -12.56
C ARG A 234 13.77 11.72 -13.32
N VAL A 235 13.71 10.58 -12.63
CA VAL A 235 14.12 9.28 -13.23
C VAL A 235 13.03 8.63 -14.09
N CYS A 236 11.79 9.15 -14.04
CA CYS A 236 10.67 8.72 -14.86
C CYS A 236 10.74 9.37 -16.26
N VAL A 237 10.45 8.61 -17.31
CA VAL A 237 10.38 9.13 -18.69
C VAL A 237 9.21 10.08 -18.87
N SER A 238 9.28 10.99 -19.83
CA SER A 238 8.12 11.79 -20.25
C SER A 238 7.01 10.86 -20.75
N GLY A 239 5.78 11.04 -20.24
CA GLY A 239 4.66 10.15 -20.48
C GLY A 239 4.68 8.85 -19.67
N GLY A 240 5.66 8.65 -18.80
CA GLY A 240 5.72 7.57 -17.81
C GLY A 240 4.84 7.85 -16.59
N LEU A 241 4.90 6.96 -15.61
CA LEU A 241 4.08 7.02 -14.39
C LEU A 241 4.93 6.95 -13.13
N VAL A 242 4.64 7.83 -12.16
CA VAL A 242 5.04 7.66 -10.76
C VAL A 242 3.83 7.21 -9.95
N ALA A 243 3.92 6.04 -9.34
CA ALA A 243 2.84 5.39 -8.59
C ALA A 243 3.24 5.28 -7.12
N VAL A 244 2.48 5.89 -6.22
CA VAL A 244 2.77 5.87 -4.78
C VAL A 244 1.54 5.49 -3.98
N ARG A 245 1.74 4.66 -2.95
CA ARG A 245 0.72 4.29 -1.99
C ARG A 245 1.28 4.31 -0.58
N ASP A 246 0.65 5.10 0.30
CA ASP A 246 1.03 5.18 1.71
C ASP A 246 -0.17 5.03 2.64
N ALA A 247 0.08 4.55 3.86
CA ALA A 247 -0.97 4.40 4.86
C ALA A 247 -1.39 5.76 5.42
N ASP A 248 -2.62 5.80 5.89
CA ASP A 248 -3.19 6.91 6.65
C ASP A 248 -3.59 6.41 8.04
N TYR A 249 -2.72 6.61 9.01
CA TYR A 249 -2.93 6.06 10.35
C TYR A 249 -4.11 6.70 11.07
N ALA A 250 -4.35 8.02 10.91
CA ALA A 250 -5.51 8.66 11.50
C ALA A 250 -6.85 8.24 10.85
N ALA A 251 -6.81 7.58 9.71
CA ALA A 251 -7.97 6.97 9.05
C ALA A 251 -8.10 5.47 9.33
N MET A 252 -7.19 4.86 10.10
CA MET A 252 -7.40 3.50 10.59
C MET A 252 -8.66 3.46 11.47
N THR A 253 -9.46 2.43 11.28
CA THR A 253 -10.71 2.28 12.00
C THR A 253 -10.89 0.84 12.46
N TRP A 254 -11.59 0.67 13.59
CA TRP A 254 -11.86 -0.62 14.20
C TRP A 254 -13.19 -0.64 14.95
N HIS A 255 -13.73 -1.83 15.09
CA HIS A 255 -14.91 -2.11 15.91
C HIS A 255 -14.70 -3.45 16.64
N PRO A 256 -15.10 -3.59 17.91
CA PRO A 256 -15.60 -2.56 18.82
C PRO A 256 -14.53 -1.53 19.21
N SER A 257 -14.95 -0.40 19.76
CA SER A 257 -14.05 0.63 20.30
C SER A 257 -13.13 0.04 21.37
N SER A 258 -11.87 0.47 21.41
CA SER A 258 -10.85 -0.01 22.34
C SER A 258 -9.97 1.15 22.79
N THR A 259 -9.90 1.38 24.09
CA THR A 259 -9.00 2.39 24.67
C THR A 259 -7.54 2.05 24.41
N ALA A 260 -7.19 0.75 24.41
CA ALA A 260 -5.84 0.28 24.12
C ALA A 260 -5.43 0.60 22.67
N LEU A 261 -6.31 0.35 21.68
CA LEU A 261 -6.03 0.67 20.27
C LEU A 261 -5.98 2.18 20.07
N THR A 262 -6.84 2.95 20.73
CA THR A 262 -6.82 4.43 20.67
C THR A 262 -5.48 4.98 21.21
N ARG A 263 -5.02 4.48 22.36
CA ARG A 263 -3.74 4.91 22.95
C ARG A 263 -2.55 4.45 22.12
N TRP A 264 -2.59 3.22 21.60
CA TRP A 264 -1.57 2.72 20.66
C TRP A 264 -1.44 3.64 19.44
N LEU A 265 -2.55 4.04 18.82
CA LEU A 265 -2.54 4.91 17.64
C LEU A 265 -1.94 6.29 17.97
N ALA A 266 -2.31 6.88 19.12
CA ALA A 266 -1.73 8.14 19.59
C ALA A 266 -0.21 8.00 19.78
N LEU A 267 0.25 6.95 20.46
CA LEU A 267 1.67 6.68 20.68
C LEU A 267 2.42 6.49 19.35
N TYR A 268 1.81 5.80 18.37
CA TYR A 268 2.42 5.64 17.05
C TYR A 268 2.64 7.00 16.36
N HIS A 269 1.66 7.90 16.41
CA HIS A 269 1.80 9.26 15.88
C HIS A 269 2.94 10.03 16.56
N GLU A 270 3.02 9.95 17.88
CA GLU A 270 4.10 10.61 18.66
C GLU A 270 5.48 10.11 18.23
N VAL A 271 5.67 8.81 18.15
CA VAL A 271 6.96 8.19 17.76
C VAL A 271 7.29 8.49 16.30
N ALA A 272 6.35 8.33 15.37
CA ALA A 272 6.59 8.55 13.95
C ALA A 272 6.96 10.02 13.65
N ARG A 273 6.23 10.98 14.24
CA ARG A 273 6.54 12.41 14.08
C ARG A 273 7.84 12.81 14.73
N SER A 274 8.21 12.21 15.85
CA SER A 274 9.51 12.46 16.49
C SER A 274 10.69 11.91 15.66
N ASN A 275 10.45 11.03 14.70
CA ASN A 275 11.41 10.57 13.70
C ASN A 275 11.42 11.44 12.42
N GLY A 276 10.58 12.48 12.35
CA GLY A 276 10.43 13.33 11.16
C GLY A 276 9.48 12.76 10.10
N GLY A 277 8.84 11.61 10.34
CA GLY A 277 7.88 11.01 9.43
C GLY A 277 6.46 11.58 9.58
N GLU A 278 5.61 11.33 8.58
CA GLU A 278 4.19 11.68 8.60
C GLU A 278 3.33 10.40 8.57
N PRO A 279 2.81 9.96 9.72
CA PRO A 279 2.01 8.74 9.77
C PRO A 279 0.69 8.82 8.99
N ASP A 280 0.20 10.03 8.71
CA ASP A 280 -1.03 10.27 7.95
C ASP A 280 -0.73 10.61 6.48
N ALA A 281 0.33 10.02 5.92
CA ALA A 281 0.85 10.30 4.59
C ALA A 281 -0.20 10.05 3.48
N GLY A 282 -1.05 9.04 3.63
CA GLY A 282 -2.04 8.68 2.62
C GLY A 282 -2.87 9.87 2.13
N ARG A 283 -3.39 10.68 3.05
CA ARG A 283 -4.19 11.89 2.72
C ARG A 283 -3.37 13.04 2.16
N ARG A 284 -2.03 13.00 2.30
CA ARG A 284 -1.13 14.06 1.86
C ARG A 284 -0.54 13.84 0.48
N LEU A 285 -0.61 12.62 -0.05
CA LEU A 285 0.05 12.25 -1.31
C LEU A 285 -0.29 13.20 -2.45
N LEU A 286 -1.56 13.57 -2.62
CA LEU A 286 -2.00 14.48 -3.69
C LEU A 286 -1.34 15.86 -3.55
N SER A 287 -1.31 16.42 -2.34
CA SER A 287 -0.69 17.74 -2.11
C SER A 287 0.82 17.71 -2.29
N TRP A 288 1.49 16.62 -1.90
CA TRP A 288 2.92 16.43 -2.10
C TRP A 288 3.27 16.27 -3.58
N ALA A 289 2.45 15.53 -4.34
CA ALA A 289 2.62 15.38 -5.78
C ALA A 289 2.56 16.73 -6.50
N HIS A 290 1.55 17.57 -6.19
CA HIS A 290 1.47 18.93 -6.75
C HIS A 290 2.68 19.80 -6.34
N ALA A 291 3.12 19.74 -5.09
CA ALA A 291 4.31 20.46 -4.62
C ALA A 291 5.62 19.94 -5.28
N ALA A 292 5.66 18.69 -5.69
CA ALA A 292 6.76 18.11 -6.47
C ALA A 292 6.70 18.48 -7.97
N GLY A 293 5.62 19.14 -8.42
CA GLY A 293 5.46 19.66 -9.77
C GLY A 293 4.73 18.74 -10.74
N PHE A 294 4.04 17.70 -10.25
CA PHE A 294 3.12 16.92 -11.08
C PHE A 294 1.83 17.72 -11.34
N SER A 295 1.46 17.85 -12.61
CA SER A 295 0.24 18.56 -13.02
C SER A 295 -0.95 17.64 -13.25
N ALA A 296 -0.69 16.37 -13.61
CA ALA A 296 -1.70 15.35 -13.83
C ALA A 296 -1.53 14.23 -12.80
N VAL A 297 -2.47 14.13 -11.86
CA VAL A 297 -2.45 13.17 -10.76
C VAL A 297 -3.82 12.54 -10.61
N ASP A 298 -3.90 11.23 -10.86
CA ASP A 298 -5.07 10.42 -10.52
C ASP A 298 -4.92 9.98 -9.06
N SER A 299 -5.83 10.41 -8.18
CA SER A 299 -5.81 10.06 -6.77
C SER A 299 -6.92 9.08 -6.45
N SER A 300 -6.60 8.02 -5.73
CA SER A 300 -7.54 7.01 -5.24
C SER A 300 -7.22 6.60 -3.80
N ALA A 301 -8.02 5.69 -3.26
CA ALA A 301 -7.77 5.09 -1.97
C ALA A 301 -8.20 3.63 -1.97
N SER A 302 -7.50 2.82 -1.18
CA SER A 302 -7.87 1.43 -0.93
C SER A 302 -7.67 1.08 0.54
N ALA A 303 -8.27 -0.01 0.99
CA ALA A 303 -8.14 -0.44 2.37
C ALA A 303 -7.71 -1.91 2.47
N TRP A 304 -6.83 -2.19 3.43
CA TRP A 304 -6.70 -3.54 3.95
C TRP A 304 -7.75 -3.76 5.02
N CYS A 305 -8.38 -4.91 5.02
CA CYS A 305 -9.41 -5.28 5.97
C CYS A 305 -9.05 -6.60 6.65
N PHE A 306 -9.12 -6.61 7.98
CA PHE A 306 -8.87 -7.77 8.83
C PHE A 306 -10.16 -8.05 9.60
N ALA A 307 -10.85 -9.14 9.28
CA ALA A 307 -12.17 -9.46 9.82
C ALA A 307 -12.36 -10.95 10.14
N THR A 308 -11.52 -11.84 9.61
CA THR A 308 -11.55 -13.24 10.02
C THR A 308 -10.77 -13.44 11.32
N PRO A 309 -11.12 -14.44 12.15
CA PRO A 309 -10.35 -14.72 13.37
C PRO A 309 -8.84 -14.92 13.11
N ALA A 310 -8.48 -15.55 11.99
CA ALA A 310 -7.08 -15.76 11.61
C ALA A 310 -6.37 -14.44 11.25
N ASP A 311 -7.04 -13.58 10.49
CA ASP A 311 -6.47 -12.27 10.11
C ASP A 311 -6.31 -11.37 11.33
N LEU A 312 -7.32 -11.36 12.22
CA LEU A 312 -7.29 -10.56 13.45
C LEU A 312 -6.22 -11.03 14.41
N ALA A 313 -6.07 -12.33 14.62
CA ALA A 313 -5.02 -12.90 15.45
C ALA A 313 -3.64 -12.53 14.88
N TRP A 314 -3.44 -12.72 13.58
CA TRP A 314 -2.19 -12.38 12.90
C TRP A 314 -1.84 -10.87 12.99
N TRP A 315 -2.84 -10.00 12.79
CA TRP A 315 -2.65 -8.54 12.82
C TRP A 315 -2.39 -8.05 14.25
N SER A 316 -3.14 -8.55 15.22
CA SER A 316 -2.97 -8.21 16.63
C SER A 316 -1.61 -8.68 17.18
N ASP A 317 -1.19 -9.91 16.86
CA ASP A 317 0.12 -10.41 17.26
C ASP A 317 1.25 -9.61 16.62
N THR A 318 1.08 -9.19 15.37
CA THR A 318 2.04 -8.30 14.70
C THR A 318 2.24 -6.99 15.46
N TRP A 319 1.16 -6.36 15.93
CA TRP A 319 1.25 -5.12 16.71
C TRP A 319 1.70 -5.36 18.15
N ALA A 320 1.25 -6.44 18.79
CA ALA A 320 1.70 -6.81 20.12
C ALA A 320 3.21 -7.08 20.18
N GLU A 321 3.77 -7.75 19.18
CA GLU A 321 5.23 -7.95 19.08
C GLU A 321 5.96 -6.63 18.79
N ARG A 322 5.41 -5.74 17.95
CA ARG A 322 6.00 -4.41 17.72
C ARG A 322 6.04 -3.58 18.98
N LEU A 323 5.01 -3.63 19.80
CA LEU A 323 4.92 -2.94 21.09
C LEU A 323 5.92 -3.49 22.14
N SER A 324 6.44 -4.70 21.95
CA SER A 324 7.34 -5.33 22.94
C SER A 324 8.80 -5.46 22.46
N GLN A 325 9.05 -5.59 21.14
CA GLN A 325 10.35 -6.05 20.65
C GLN A 325 10.94 -5.21 19.51
N SER A 326 10.19 -4.29 18.91
CA SER A 326 10.65 -3.53 17.75
C SER A 326 11.40 -2.23 18.13
N ALA A 327 11.94 -1.55 17.10
CA ALA A 327 12.49 -0.21 17.27
C ALA A 327 11.45 0.79 17.78
N PHE A 328 10.19 0.63 17.40
CA PHE A 328 9.09 1.46 17.88
C PHE A 328 8.96 1.42 19.41
N ALA A 329 8.95 0.22 20.01
CA ALA A 329 8.87 0.06 21.47
C ALA A 329 10.07 0.70 22.17
N ARG A 330 11.28 0.44 21.67
CA ARG A 330 12.51 1.01 22.21
C ARG A 330 12.51 2.54 22.14
N GLN A 331 12.18 3.12 20.98
CA GLN A 331 12.10 4.58 20.79
C GLN A 331 11.06 5.24 21.69
N ALA A 332 9.89 4.59 21.87
CA ALA A 332 8.84 5.09 22.76
C ALA A 332 9.36 5.24 24.22
N VAL A 333 10.11 4.25 24.70
CA VAL A 333 10.69 4.27 26.05
C VAL A 333 11.86 5.27 26.15
N GLU A 334 12.81 5.22 25.22
CA GLU A 334 14.00 6.09 25.21
C GLU A 334 13.64 7.59 25.17
N ARG A 335 12.49 7.93 24.56
CA ARG A 335 12.00 9.31 24.45
C ARG A 335 11.01 9.69 25.56
N GLY A 336 10.73 8.80 26.49
CA GLY A 336 9.76 9.05 27.57
C GLY A 336 8.31 9.20 27.11
N LEU A 337 7.96 8.68 25.91
CA LEU A 337 6.60 8.72 25.36
C LEU A 337 5.72 7.60 25.93
N SER A 338 6.35 6.54 26.44
CA SER A 338 5.67 5.40 27.08
C SER A 338 6.63 4.67 28.02
N GLU A 339 6.08 3.84 28.90
CA GLU A 339 6.83 2.98 29.78
C GLU A 339 6.71 1.50 29.34
N PRO A 340 7.68 0.62 29.69
CA PRO A 340 7.61 -0.80 29.35
C PRO A 340 6.31 -1.48 29.81
N ARG A 341 5.79 -1.07 30.97
CA ARG A 341 4.51 -1.58 31.51
C ARG A 341 3.33 -1.17 30.65
N GLU A 342 3.27 0.08 30.18
CA GLU A 342 2.20 0.55 29.30
C GLU A 342 2.26 -0.18 27.95
N LEU A 343 3.43 -0.35 27.36
CA LEU A 343 3.61 -1.10 26.11
C LEU A 343 3.12 -2.55 26.23
N ALA A 344 3.39 -3.22 27.36
CA ALA A 344 2.89 -4.56 27.62
C ALA A 344 1.35 -4.59 27.75
N GLN A 345 0.76 -3.56 28.40
CA GLN A 345 -0.70 -3.43 28.49
C GLN A 345 -1.36 -3.18 27.14
N LEU A 346 -0.74 -2.38 26.28
CA LEU A 346 -1.22 -2.14 24.92
C LEU A 346 -1.13 -3.40 24.06
N ALA A 347 -0.04 -4.16 24.17
CA ALA A 347 0.14 -5.43 23.47
C ALA A 347 -0.93 -6.45 23.86
N GLU A 348 -1.23 -6.57 25.15
CA GLU A 348 -2.28 -7.42 25.66
C GLU A 348 -3.68 -6.91 25.25
N GLY A 349 -3.85 -5.58 25.23
CA GLY A 349 -5.09 -4.95 24.76
C GLY A 349 -5.40 -5.27 23.29
N TRP A 350 -4.37 -5.32 22.43
CA TRP A 350 -4.50 -5.76 21.04
C TRP A 350 -5.00 -7.20 20.94
N ARG A 351 -4.39 -8.14 21.68
CA ARG A 351 -4.78 -9.56 21.64
C ARG A 351 -6.21 -9.76 22.13
N ARG A 352 -6.55 -9.21 23.28
CA ARG A 352 -7.93 -9.33 23.83
C ARG A 352 -8.99 -8.72 22.92
N TRP A 353 -8.66 -7.59 22.27
CA TRP A 353 -9.58 -6.96 21.33
C TRP A 353 -9.81 -7.86 20.10
N ALA A 354 -8.78 -8.50 19.58
CA ALA A 354 -8.88 -9.37 18.42
C ALA A 354 -9.69 -10.66 18.65
N GLU A 355 -9.85 -11.08 19.90
CA GLU A 355 -10.66 -12.23 20.31
C GLU A 355 -12.17 -11.92 20.35
N LEU A 356 -12.57 -10.65 20.27
CA LEU A 356 -13.98 -10.28 20.31
C LEU A 356 -14.69 -10.76 19.03
N PRO A 357 -15.88 -11.40 19.14
CA PRO A 357 -16.58 -11.98 17.99
C PRO A 357 -16.95 -10.97 16.89
N SER A 358 -17.06 -9.69 17.25
CA SER A 358 -17.39 -8.59 16.34
C SER A 358 -16.16 -7.75 15.96
N ALA A 359 -14.93 -8.23 16.26
CA ALA A 359 -13.73 -7.50 15.93
C ALA A 359 -13.59 -7.34 14.41
N TRP A 360 -13.23 -6.13 14.01
CA TRP A 360 -13.01 -5.74 12.62
C TRP A 360 -12.02 -4.58 12.59
N PHE A 361 -11.05 -4.62 11.70
CA PHE A 361 -10.04 -3.57 11.56
C PHE A 361 -9.79 -3.23 10.09
N ALA A 362 -9.68 -1.94 9.77
CA ALA A 362 -9.28 -1.49 8.44
C ALA A 362 -8.13 -0.48 8.48
N VAL A 363 -7.24 -0.60 7.49
CA VAL A 363 -6.14 0.32 7.23
C VAL A 363 -6.39 1.01 5.91
N LEU A 364 -6.74 2.29 5.95
CA LEU A 364 -6.87 3.11 4.74
C LEU A 364 -5.50 3.47 4.19
N HIS A 365 -5.38 3.45 2.87
CA HIS A 365 -4.22 3.94 2.14
C HIS A 365 -4.66 4.94 1.09
N GLY A 366 -3.94 6.08 1.01
CA GLY A 366 -4.01 6.94 -0.16
C GLY A 366 -3.13 6.39 -1.27
N GLU A 367 -3.53 6.66 -2.51
CA GLU A 367 -2.87 6.20 -3.73
C GLU A 367 -2.82 7.35 -4.73
N ILE A 368 -1.71 7.49 -5.44
CA ILE A 368 -1.59 8.41 -6.56
C ILE A 368 -0.92 7.74 -7.75
N LEU A 369 -1.41 8.08 -8.96
CA LEU A 369 -0.76 7.84 -10.24
C LEU A 369 -0.46 9.20 -10.87
N CYS A 370 0.80 9.55 -10.92
CA CYS A 370 1.27 10.83 -11.45
C CYS A 370 1.82 10.62 -12.87
N SER A 371 1.36 11.39 -13.85
CA SER A 371 1.97 11.42 -15.19
C SER A 371 3.20 12.31 -15.20
N CYS A 372 4.32 11.81 -15.77
CA CYS A 372 5.60 12.52 -15.91
C CYS A 372 5.70 13.34 -17.19
#